data_e3b0563a8a485fe34ecc759e3e77b9e2
#
_entry.id   e3b0563a8a485fe34ecc759e3e77b9e2
#
_cell.length_a   1.000
_cell.length_b   1.000
_cell.length_c   1.000
_cell.angle_alpha   90.00
_cell.angle_beta   90.00
_cell.angle_gamma   90.00
#
_symmetry.space_group_name_H-M   'P 1'
#
loop_
_entity.id
_entity.type
_entity.pdbx_description
1 polymer ?
#
loop_
_entity_poly.entity_id
_entity_poly.type
_entity_poly.pdbx_seq_one_letter_code
_entity_poly.pdbx_strand_id
1 'polypeptide(L)'
;MSDEQQKEKRPLSMTRRYRRGLVIVGLLCMMVTLAIATVLFQRSYTVRVDKYLSQICDSVAAGYKAQPTHDAVTLANLLPESDTSLRFSLIDGGGTVLYDSEAAAGVGYDKDGKVYAVDAPDLPSHADRPEFIAAMADGSASATRESQTMQEETHYYARRIVTPEGTQVLRVGEDAEKT
;
A
#
# COMPACT_ATOMS: atom_id res chain seq x y z
N MET A 1 25.61 75.76 37.70
CA MET A 1 24.59 74.78 38.21
C MET A 1 23.60 74.55 37.15
N SER A 2 23.74 73.43 36.47
CA SER A 2 22.69 72.65 35.88
C SER A 2 23.31 71.53 35.02
N ASP A 3 23.86 70.60 35.74
CA ASP A 3 23.96 69.22 35.29
C ASP A 3 22.55 68.66 35.20
N GLU A 4 22.34 67.82 34.32
CA GLU A 4 21.36 66.74 34.24
C GLU A 4 20.66 66.71 32.90
N GLN A 5 20.84 65.70 32.33
CA GLN A 5 20.35 64.39 32.09
C GLN A 5 20.60 64.02 30.64
N GLN A 6 21.75 63.52 30.44
CA GLN A 6 21.97 62.66 29.27
C GLN A 6 21.33 61.32 29.52
N LYS A 7 20.02 61.26 29.26
CA LYS A 7 19.24 60.04 29.32
C LYS A 7 19.68 59.11 28.22
N GLU A 8 20.52 58.18 28.63
CA GLU A 8 21.05 57.08 27.83
C GLU A 8 19.91 56.37 27.10
N LYS A 9 19.72 56.69 25.83
CA LYS A 9 18.80 55.99 24.94
C LYS A 9 19.40 54.62 24.64
N ARG A 10 19.05 53.66 25.51
CA ARG A 10 19.35 52.24 25.27
C ARG A 10 18.82 51.80 23.91
N PRO A 11 19.62 51.09 23.11
CA PRO A 11 19.22 50.64 21.78
C PRO A 11 18.26 49.45 21.85
N LEU A 12 17.03 49.71 22.33
CA LEU A 12 15.95 48.70 22.40
C LEU A 12 15.50 48.21 21.04
N SER A 13 15.88 48.87 19.94
CA SER A 13 15.51 48.49 18.57
C SER A 13 16.37 47.38 18.00
N MET A 14 17.65 47.28 18.31
CA MET A 14 18.57 46.26 17.81
C MET A 14 18.24 44.87 18.39
N THR A 15 18.07 44.76 19.70
CA THR A 15 17.75 43.49 20.37
C THR A 15 16.42 42.89 19.92
N ARG A 16 15.41 43.71 19.59
CA ARG A 16 14.14 43.24 19.04
C ARG A 16 14.26 42.69 17.62
N ARG A 17 15.11 43.33 16.77
CA ARG A 17 15.36 42.86 15.40
C ARG A 17 16.13 41.54 15.40
N TYR A 18 17.19 41.41 16.20
CA TYR A 18 17.93 40.16 16.35
C TYR A 18 17.04 39.01 16.89
N ARG A 19 16.23 39.27 17.89
CA ARG A 19 15.30 38.28 18.46
C ARG A 19 14.27 37.82 17.44
N ARG A 20 13.72 38.72 16.62
CA ARG A 20 12.78 38.36 15.55
C ARG A 20 13.48 37.56 14.46
N GLY A 21 14.67 37.91 14.06
CA GLY A 21 15.47 37.15 13.09
C GLY A 21 15.77 35.72 13.58
N LEU A 22 16.17 35.59 14.85
CA LEU A 22 16.45 34.26 15.43
C LEU A 22 15.22 33.38 15.51
N VAL A 23 14.05 33.95 15.84
CA VAL A 23 12.78 33.24 15.84
C VAL A 23 12.38 32.78 14.42
N ILE A 24 12.55 33.66 13.41
CA ILE A 24 12.24 33.32 12.01
C ILE A 24 13.15 32.19 11.52
N VAL A 25 14.46 32.28 11.80
CA VAL A 25 15.40 31.21 11.43
C VAL A 25 15.04 29.90 12.14
N GLY A 26 14.71 29.94 13.42
CA GLY A 26 14.28 28.76 14.17
C GLY A 26 13.01 28.11 13.59
N LEU A 27 12.02 28.92 13.23
CA LEU A 27 10.80 28.42 12.58
C LEU A 27 11.08 27.82 11.19
N LEU A 28 11.94 28.46 10.40
CA LEU A 28 12.35 27.93 9.11
C LEU A 28 13.08 26.59 9.26
N CYS A 29 14.02 26.46 10.17
CA CYS A 29 14.69 25.20 10.46
C CYS A 29 13.71 24.11 10.90
N MET A 30 12.75 24.46 11.76
CA MET A 30 11.72 23.52 12.21
C MET A 30 10.83 23.04 11.06
N MET A 31 10.43 23.97 10.17
CA MET A 31 9.64 23.60 8.96
C MET A 31 10.42 22.67 8.02
N VAL A 32 11.70 22.97 7.78
CA VAL A 32 12.54 22.14 6.93
C VAL A 32 12.76 20.75 7.54
N THR A 33 13.06 20.67 8.83
CA THR A 33 13.22 19.38 9.50
C THR A 33 11.93 18.57 9.51
N LEU A 34 10.78 19.20 9.72
CA LEU A 34 9.48 18.53 9.66
C LEU A 34 9.19 17.99 8.24
N ALA A 35 9.45 18.78 7.20
CA ALA A 35 9.27 18.37 5.82
C ALA A 35 10.16 17.16 5.47
N ILE A 36 11.45 17.21 5.85
CA ILE A 36 12.36 16.09 5.64
C ILE A 36 11.90 14.84 6.41
N ALA A 37 11.50 14.99 7.67
CA ALA A 37 11.00 13.90 8.49
C ALA A 37 9.76 13.25 7.88
N THR A 38 8.82 14.06 7.36
CA THR A 38 7.60 13.55 6.69
C THR A 38 7.94 12.75 5.45
N VAL A 39 8.83 13.26 4.58
CA VAL A 39 9.26 12.55 3.36
C VAL A 39 9.97 11.23 3.70
N LEU A 40 10.87 11.24 4.69
CA LEU A 40 11.57 10.02 5.12
C LEU A 40 10.60 9.01 5.74
N PHE A 41 9.63 9.47 6.51
CA PHE A 41 8.61 8.61 7.11
C PHE A 41 7.75 7.95 6.04
N GLN A 42 7.21 8.72 5.08
CA GLN A 42 6.43 8.18 3.98
C GLN A 42 7.22 7.13 3.18
N ARG A 43 8.47 7.45 2.83
CA ARG A 43 9.33 6.52 2.09
C ARG A 43 9.60 5.23 2.87
N SER A 44 9.85 5.33 4.17
CA SER A 44 10.06 4.16 5.03
C SER A 44 8.79 3.32 5.19
N TYR A 45 7.63 3.97 5.26
CA TYR A 45 6.34 3.30 5.34
C TYR A 45 6.08 2.48 4.07
N THR A 46 6.15 3.09 2.89
CA THR A 46 5.92 2.40 1.61
C THR A 46 6.84 1.17 1.45
N VAL A 47 8.14 1.31 1.75
CA VAL A 47 9.09 0.18 1.68
C VAL A 47 8.72 -0.96 2.62
N ARG A 48 8.21 -0.66 3.80
CA ARG A 48 7.78 -1.70 4.78
C ARG A 48 6.53 -2.42 4.30
N VAL A 49 5.54 -1.68 3.80
CA VAL A 49 4.31 -2.25 3.24
C VAL A 49 4.62 -3.14 2.04
N ASP A 50 5.41 -2.66 1.09
CA ASP A 50 5.83 -3.45 -0.08
C ASP A 50 6.52 -4.75 0.34
N LYS A 51 7.43 -4.68 1.31
CA LYS A 51 8.12 -5.87 1.84
C LYS A 51 7.15 -6.84 2.50
N TYR A 52 6.21 -6.35 3.29
CA TYR A 52 5.20 -7.15 3.97
C TYR A 52 4.29 -7.85 2.95
N LEU A 53 3.73 -7.10 1.99
CA LEU A 53 2.89 -7.65 0.94
C LEU A 53 3.64 -8.66 0.07
N SER A 54 4.91 -8.38 -0.27
CA SER A 54 5.72 -9.32 -1.05
C SER A 54 5.93 -10.64 -0.31
N GLN A 55 6.24 -10.60 0.99
CA GLN A 55 6.45 -11.81 1.79
C GLN A 55 5.18 -12.67 1.87
N ILE A 56 4.02 -12.05 2.10
CA ILE A 56 2.75 -12.77 2.13
C ILE A 56 2.42 -13.34 0.76
N CYS A 57 2.50 -12.52 -0.29
CA CYS A 57 2.21 -12.95 -1.65
C CYS A 57 3.12 -14.10 -2.09
N ASP A 58 4.42 -14.03 -1.81
CA ASP A 58 5.39 -15.06 -2.13
C ASP A 58 5.13 -16.36 -1.37
N SER A 59 4.74 -16.26 -0.09
CA SER A 59 4.38 -17.42 0.74
C SER A 59 3.13 -18.13 0.20
N VAL A 60 2.07 -17.36 -0.09
CA VAL A 60 0.83 -17.89 -0.66
C VAL A 60 1.08 -18.49 -2.05
N ALA A 61 1.85 -17.79 -2.90
CA ALA A 61 2.20 -18.26 -4.24
C ALA A 61 2.99 -19.57 -4.21
N ALA A 62 3.92 -19.72 -3.25
CA ALA A 62 4.67 -20.96 -3.07
C ALA A 62 3.77 -22.11 -2.62
N GLY A 63 2.87 -21.86 -1.66
CA GLY A 63 1.86 -22.83 -1.21
C GLY A 63 0.90 -23.24 -2.33
N TYR A 64 0.46 -22.27 -3.13
CA TYR A 64 -0.43 -22.50 -4.27
C TYR A 64 0.23 -23.33 -5.37
N LYS A 65 1.49 -23.05 -5.72
CA LYS A 65 2.25 -23.86 -6.69
C LYS A 65 2.46 -25.31 -6.27
N ALA A 66 2.49 -25.57 -4.97
CA ALA A 66 2.67 -26.92 -4.43
C ALA A 66 1.39 -27.76 -4.48
N GLN A 67 0.24 -27.16 -4.80
CA GLN A 67 -1.03 -27.88 -4.90
C GLN A 67 -1.17 -28.64 -6.21
N PRO A 68 -1.94 -29.72 -6.23
CA PRO A 68 -2.19 -30.49 -7.45
C PRO A 68 -3.13 -29.78 -8.44
N THR A 69 -3.92 -28.82 -7.98
CA THR A 69 -4.85 -28.01 -8.78
C THR A 69 -4.62 -26.53 -8.53
N HIS A 70 -4.85 -25.71 -9.54
CA HIS A 70 -4.53 -24.28 -9.52
C HIS A 70 -5.78 -23.45 -9.90
N ASP A 71 -6.81 -23.55 -9.05
CA ASP A 71 -8.08 -22.88 -9.23
C ASP A 71 -8.42 -21.94 -8.03
N ALA A 72 -9.56 -21.26 -8.13
CA ALA A 72 -10.05 -20.34 -7.11
C ALA A 72 -10.27 -21.01 -5.74
N VAL A 73 -10.79 -22.25 -5.74
CA VAL A 73 -11.07 -23.01 -4.51
C VAL A 73 -9.77 -23.36 -3.79
N THR A 74 -8.78 -23.80 -4.55
CA THR A 74 -7.44 -24.14 -4.03
C THR A 74 -6.79 -22.92 -3.38
N LEU A 75 -6.86 -21.75 -4.04
CA LEU A 75 -6.34 -20.52 -3.45
C LEU A 75 -7.11 -20.13 -2.19
N ALA A 76 -8.43 -20.12 -2.22
CA ALA A 76 -9.25 -19.73 -1.08
C ALA A 76 -8.97 -20.59 0.18
N ASN A 77 -8.73 -21.89 0.00
CA ASN A 77 -8.37 -22.79 1.11
C ASN A 77 -6.95 -22.54 1.69
N LEU A 78 -6.09 -21.83 0.96
CA LEU A 78 -4.74 -21.49 1.42
C LEU A 78 -4.67 -20.15 2.13
N LEU A 79 -5.71 -19.31 1.97
CA LEU A 79 -5.71 -17.98 2.57
C LEU A 79 -5.98 -18.07 4.07
N PRO A 80 -5.34 -17.22 4.89
CA PRO A 80 -5.63 -17.17 6.32
C PRO A 80 -7.03 -16.59 6.55
N GLU A 81 -7.85 -17.29 7.33
CA GLU A 81 -9.21 -16.85 7.69
C GLU A 81 -9.24 -15.57 8.54
N SER A 82 -8.13 -15.19 9.14
CA SER A 82 -8.07 -14.18 10.20
C SER A 82 -7.62 -12.78 9.75
N ASP A 83 -7.11 -12.62 8.53
CA ASP A 83 -6.62 -11.31 8.07
C ASP A 83 -7.58 -10.67 7.07
N THR A 84 -8.57 -9.97 7.61
CA THR A 84 -9.58 -9.24 6.83
C THR A 84 -9.06 -7.90 6.28
N SER A 85 -7.82 -7.51 6.61
CA SER A 85 -7.21 -6.28 6.10
C SER A 85 -6.62 -6.46 4.70
N LEU A 86 -6.32 -7.71 4.31
CA LEU A 86 -5.72 -8.02 3.03
C LEU A 86 -6.75 -8.51 2.01
N ARG A 87 -6.69 -7.96 0.82
CA ARG A 87 -7.45 -8.42 -0.34
C ARG A 87 -6.57 -9.27 -1.25
N PHE A 88 -7.02 -10.48 -1.55
CA PHE A 88 -6.36 -11.38 -2.48
C PHE A 88 -7.15 -11.49 -3.77
N SER A 89 -6.45 -11.45 -4.91
CA SER A 89 -7.06 -11.70 -6.21
C SER A 89 -6.19 -12.65 -7.01
N LEU A 90 -6.81 -13.63 -7.67
CA LEU A 90 -6.17 -14.48 -8.67
C LEU A 90 -6.66 -14.05 -10.04
N ILE A 91 -5.74 -13.79 -10.95
CA ILE A 91 -6.02 -13.24 -12.27
C ILE A 91 -5.36 -14.14 -13.31
N ASP A 92 -6.05 -14.49 -14.37
CA ASP A 92 -5.46 -15.27 -15.46
C ASP A 92 -4.49 -14.42 -16.31
N GLY A 93 -3.76 -15.06 -17.23
CA GLY A 93 -2.82 -14.37 -18.11
C GLY A 93 -3.46 -13.38 -19.09
N GLY A 94 -4.77 -13.43 -19.26
CA GLY A 94 -5.56 -12.48 -20.05
C GLY A 94 -6.11 -11.30 -19.25
N GLY A 95 -5.93 -11.29 -17.93
CA GLY A 95 -6.45 -10.26 -17.05
C GLY A 95 -7.85 -10.53 -16.49
N THR A 96 -8.41 -11.72 -16.71
CA THR A 96 -9.69 -12.13 -16.14
C THR A 96 -9.51 -12.49 -14.66
N VAL A 97 -10.37 -11.96 -13.80
CA VAL A 97 -10.35 -12.27 -12.36
C VAL A 97 -11.00 -13.64 -12.13
N LEU A 98 -10.20 -14.59 -11.65
CA LEU A 98 -10.64 -15.93 -11.31
C LEU A 98 -11.13 -16.03 -9.86
N TYR A 99 -10.53 -15.23 -8.98
CA TYR A 99 -10.87 -15.17 -7.55
C TYR A 99 -10.63 -13.76 -7.03
N ASP A 100 -11.48 -13.32 -6.14
CA ASP A 100 -11.30 -12.08 -5.38
C ASP A 100 -11.95 -12.21 -4.00
N SER A 101 -11.16 -12.07 -2.95
CA SER A 101 -11.62 -12.29 -1.57
C SER A 101 -12.66 -11.27 -1.10
N GLU A 102 -12.60 -10.04 -1.62
CA GLU A 102 -13.52 -8.96 -1.22
C GLU A 102 -14.84 -9.01 -2.02
N ALA A 103 -14.73 -9.32 -3.31
CA ALA A 103 -15.92 -9.45 -4.17
C ALA A 103 -16.62 -10.80 -4.04
N ALA A 104 -16.12 -11.73 -3.19
CA ALA A 104 -16.57 -13.11 -3.07
C ALA A 104 -16.70 -13.80 -4.44
N ALA A 105 -15.76 -13.49 -5.36
CA ALA A 105 -15.78 -13.98 -6.73
C ALA A 105 -15.04 -15.32 -6.85
N GLY A 106 -15.61 -16.23 -7.60
CA GLY A 106 -15.01 -17.54 -7.91
C GLY A 106 -15.23 -18.62 -6.86
N VAL A 107 -15.65 -18.28 -5.65
CA VAL A 107 -15.93 -19.24 -4.57
C VAL A 107 -17.17 -18.89 -3.77
N GLY A 108 -17.81 -19.92 -3.23
CA GLY A 108 -18.88 -19.85 -2.23
C GLY A 108 -18.51 -20.68 -1.00
N TYR A 109 -19.22 -20.49 0.09
CA TYR A 109 -19.04 -21.22 1.35
C TYR A 109 -20.35 -21.95 1.70
N ASP A 110 -20.27 -23.22 2.04
CA ASP A 110 -21.41 -23.96 2.55
C ASP A 110 -21.63 -23.68 4.05
N LYS A 111 -22.66 -24.35 4.63
CA LYS A 111 -23.02 -24.17 6.04
C LYS A 111 -21.93 -24.61 7.02
N ASP A 112 -21.03 -25.48 6.57
CA ASP A 112 -19.94 -26.06 7.35
C ASP A 112 -18.62 -25.31 7.07
N GLY A 113 -18.67 -24.22 6.30
CA GLY A 113 -17.51 -23.40 5.93
C GLY A 113 -16.65 -23.99 4.81
N LYS A 114 -17.11 -25.06 4.16
CA LYS A 114 -16.38 -25.66 3.04
C LYS A 114 -16.49 -24.81 1.79
N VAL A 115 -15.33 -24.54 1.17
CA VAL A 115 -15.23 -23.75 -0.06
C VAL A 115 -15.67 -24.58 -1.28
N TYR A 116 -16.47 -23.99 -2.14
CA TYR A 116 -16.83 -24.59 -3.44
C TYR A 116 -16.75 -23.54 -4.56
N ALA A 117 -16.53 -24.00 -5.79
CA ALA A 117 -16.46 -23.12 -6.94
C ALA A 117 -17.85 -22.53 -7.27
N VAL A 118 -17.88 -21.24 -7.56
CA VAL A 118 -19.02 -20.55 -8.16
C VAL A 118 -18.55 -19.78 -9.38
N ASP A 119 -19.44 -19.51 -10.31
CA ASP A 119 -19.12 -18.63 -11.42
C ASP A 119 -18.73 -17.26 -10.86
N ALA A 120 -17.56 -16.77 -11.28
CA ALA A 120 -17.15 -15.42 -10.91
C ALA A 120 -18.15 -14.43 -11.55
N PRO A 121 -18.64 -13.43 -10.79
CA PRO A 121 -19.42 -12.36 -11.39
C PRO A 121 -18.57 -11.68 -12.49
N ASP A 122 -19.24 -11.04 -13.44
CA ASP A 122 -18.57 -10.34 -14.55
C ASP A 122 -17.78 -9.14 -14.00
N LEU A 123 -16.60 -9.43 -13.44
CA LEU A 123 -15.70 -8.43 -12.89
C LEU A 123 -14.93 -7.74 -14.02
N PRO A 124 -14.67 -6.44 -13.91
CA PRO A 124 -13.86 -5.74 -14.89
C PRO A 124 -12.49 -6.41 -15.07
N SER A 125 -12.01 -6.50 -16.31
CA SER A 125 -10.67 -7.02 -16.58
C SER A 125 -9.60 -6.21 -15.84
N HIS A 126 -8.59 -6.89 -15.35
CA HIS A 126 -7.42 -6.30 -14.71
C HIS A 126 -6.19 -6.26 -15.63
N ALA A 127 -6.36 -6.51 -16.93
CA ALA A 127 -5.27 -6.50 -17.90
C ALA A 127 -4.58 -5.13 -18.05
N ASP A 128 -5.27 -4.05 -17.75
CA ASP A 128 -4.79 -2.66 -17.81
C ASP A 128 -4.09 -2.19 -16.52
N ARG A 129 -4.07 -3.02 -15.49
CA ARG A 129 -3.52 -2.63 -14.18
C ARG A 129 -1.99 -2.61 -14.20
N PRO A 130 -1.34 -1.54 -13.72
CA PRO A 130 0.12 -1.41 -13.79
C PRO A 130 0.86 -2.53 -13.07
N GLU A 131 0.38 -2.95 -11.89
CA GLU A 131 0.96 -4.08 -11.15
C GLU A 131 0.82 -5.40 -11.88
N PHE A 132 -0.30 -5.61 -12.63
CA PHE A 132 -0.50 -6.81 -13.43
C PHE A 132 0.44 -6.85 -14.63
N ILE A 133 0.51 -5.75 -15.39
CA ILE A 133 1.37 -5.63 -16.58
C ILE A 133 2.83 -5.85 -16.18
N ALA A 134 3.29 -5.19 -15.14
CA ALA A 134 4.66 -5.29 -14.68
C ALA A 134 4.96 -6.68 -14.10
N ALA A 135 4.04 -7.31 -13.35
CA ALA A 135 4.23 -8.67 -12.87
C ALA A 135 4.27 -9.68 -14.02
N MET A 136 3.48 -9.51 -15.07
CA MET A 136 3.54 -10.36 -16.27
C MET A 136 4.88 -10.24 -16.99
N ALA A 137 5.49 -9.05 -17.04
CA ALA A 137 6.79 -8.82 -17.66
C ALA A 137 7.95 -9.32 -16.78
N ASP A 138 8.02 -8.84 -15.54
CA ASP A 138 9.19 -8.94 -14.66
C ASP A 138 9.09 -10.06 -13.61
N GLY A 139 7.92 -10.71 -13.51
CA GLY A 139 7.65 -11.77 -12.52
C GLY A 139 6.99 -11.29 -11.25
N SER A 140 7.23 -10.05 -10.83
CA SER A 140 6.53 -9.41 -9.71
C SER A 140 6.57 -7.90 -9.82
N ALA A 141 5.61 -7.22 -9.22
CA ALA A 141 5.57 -5.77 -9.17
C ALA A 141 4.73 -5.27 -7.99
N SER A 142 5.02 -4.06 -7.51
CA SER A 142 4.18 -3.31 -6.60
C SER A 142 3.61 -2.06 -7.29
N ALA A 143 2.44 -1.63 -6.85
CA ALA A 143 1.83 -0.37 -7.26
C ALA A 143 0.99 0.19 -6.13
N THR A 144 1.00 1.51 -6.00
CA THR A 144 0.09 2.24 -5.13
C THR A 144 -0.93 2.95 -5.98
N ARG A 145 -2.19 2.80 -5.67
CA ARG A 145 -3.29 3.44 -6.40
C ARG A 145 -4.31 4.02 -5.45
N GLU A 146 -4.83 5.17 -5.80
CA GLU A 146 -6.02 5.72 -5.17
C GLU A 146 -7.24 4.89 -5.56
N SER A 147 -7.96 4.40 -4.57
CA SER A 147 -9.23 3.69 -4.80
C SER A 147 -10.26 4.67 -5.34
N GLN A 148 -10.78 4.42 -6.53
CA GLN A 148 -11.82 5.27 -7.15
C GLN A 148 -13.12 5.31 -6.34
N THR A 149 -13.32 4.34 -5.45
CA THR A 149 -14.54 4.20 -4.68
C THR A 149 -14.45 4.85 -3.30
N MET A 150 -13.24 4.90 -2.71
CA MET A 150 -13.05 5.36 -1.33
C MET A 150 -12.10 6.56 -1.18
N GLN A 151 -11.44 7.00 -2.25
CA GLN A 151 -10.41 8.05 -2.23
C GLN A 151 -9.22 7.74 -1.31
N GLU A 152 -8.94 6.47 -1.09
CA GLU A 152 -7.88 5.96 -0.23
C GLU A 152 -6.78 5.33 -1.06
N GLU A 153 -5.54 5.51 -0.61
CA GLU A 153 -4.38 4.87 -1.23
C GLU A 153 -4.37 3.38 -0.85
N THR A 154 -4.45 2.49 -1.85
CA THR A 154 -4.31 1.05 -1.68
C THR A 154 -2.97 0.62 -2.24
N HIS A 155 -2.19 -0.08 -1.44
CA HIS A 155 -0.93 -0.70 -1.85
C HIS A 155 -1.21 -2.09 -2.40
N TYR A 156 -0.69 -2.38 -3.60
CA TYR A 156 -0.80 -3.67 -4.26
C TYR A 156 0.57 -4.27 -4.51
N TYR A 157 0.66 -5.57 -4.31
CA TYR A 157 1.78 -6.38 -4.78
C TYR A 157 1.24 -7.53 -5.63
N ALA A 158 1.85 -7.76 -6.79
CA ALA A 158 1.45 -8.80 -7.74
C ALA A 158 2.63 -9.72 -8.05
N ARG A 159 2.35 -11.03 -8.13
CA ARG A 159 3.31 -12.08 -8.44
C ARG A 159 2.82 -12.96 -9.57
N ARG A 160 3.61 -13.09 -10.63
CA ARG A 160 3.34 -14.05 -11.70
C ARG A 160 3.61 -15.47 -11.22
N ILE A 161 2.64 -16.34 -11.48
CA ILE A 161 2.69 -17.76 -11.19
C ILE A 161 2.55 -18.51 -12.49
N VAL A 162 3.47 -19.43 -12.76
CA VAL A 162 3.38 -20.34 -13.91
C VAL A 162 2.99 -21.71 -13.37
N THR A 163 1.86 -22.23 -13.86
CA THR A 163 1.28 -23.51 -13.50
C THR A 163 1.09 -24.37 -14.76
N PRO A 164 0.81 -25.67 -14.66
CA PRO A 164 0.46 -26.51 -15.81
C PRO A 164 -0.76 -26.03 -16.59
N GLU A 165 -1.69 -25.36 -15.91
CA GLU A 165 -2.93 -24.82 -16.48
C GLU A 165 -2.70 -23.48 -17.20
N GLY A 166 -1.56 -22.82 -16.98
CA GLY A 166 -1.21 -21.57 -17.63
C GLY A 166 -0.53 -20.56 -16.72
N THR A 167 -0.41 -19.35 -17.21
CA THR A 167 0.15 -18.23 -16.44
C THR A 167 -0.98 -17.51 -15.69
N GLN A 168 -0.77 -17.28 -14.42
CA GLN A 168 -1.67 -16.56 -13.53
C GLN A 168 -0.89 -15.49 -12.77
N VAL A 169 -1.60 -14.51 -12.22
CA VAL A 169 -1.05 -13.48 -11.33
C VAL A 169 -1.82 -13.51 -10.01
N LEU A 170 -1.11 -13.77 -8.93
CA LEU A 170 -1.60 -13.53 -7.58
C LEU A 170 -1.34 -12.09 -7.20
N ARG A 171 -2.37 -11.38 -6.78
CA ARG A 171 -2.29 -10.01 -6.31
C ARG A 171 -2.76 -9.93 -4.86
N VAL A 172 -2.03 -9.20 -4.05
CA VAL A 172 -2.39 -8.85 -2.67
C VAL A 172 -2.50 -7.34 -2.56
N GLY A 173 -3.55 -6.86 -1.93
CA GLY A 173 -3.77 -5.44 -1.65
C GLY A 173 -4.02 -5.21 -0.17
N GLU A 174 -3.57 -4.06 0.33
CA GLU A 174 -3.83 -3.58 1.70
C GLU A 174 -4.43 -2.19 1.64
N ASP A 175 -5.58 -2.01 2.29
CA ASP A 175 -6.22 -0.70 2.42
C ASP A 175 -5.56 0.08 3.55
N ALA A 176 -5.10 1.29 3.26
CA ALA A 176 -4.37 2.13 4.21
C ALA A 176 -5.20 2.53 5.46
N GLU A 177 -6.53 2.43 5.41
CA GLU A 177 -7.42 2.82 6.52
C GLU A 177 -7.72 1.70 7.53
N LYS A 178 -7.41 0.45 7.22
CA LYS A 178 -7.72 -0.67 8.12
C LYS A 178 -6.59 -1.02 9.10
N THR A 179 -5.51 -0.22 9.09
CA THR A 179 -4.36 -0.35 9.98
C THR A 179 -4.35 0.77 10.99
#